data_e7905b042a37faa04f8953f0c7a31829
#
_entry.id   e7905b042a37faa04f8953f0c7a31829
#
_cell.length_a   1.000
_cell.length_b   1.000
_cell.length_c   1.000
_cell.angle_alpha   90.00
_cell.angle_beta   90.00
_cell.angle_gamma   90.00
#
_symmetry.space_group_name_H-M   'P 1'
#
loop_
_entity.id
_entity.type
_entity.pdbx_description
1 polymer ?
#
loop_
_entity_poly.entity_id
_entity_poly.type
_entity_poly.pdbx_seq_one_letter_code
_entity_poly.pdbx_strand_id
1 'polypeptide(L)'
;MSQTVQVVFPCTEGQGAGLVAALKSALVETRAFEGCESVEVYTDADAPDRVVLWEKFAERANHEAYMAWRTETGLLEMLAPILTGELQITYFTDHPDI
;
A
#
# COMPACT_ATOMS: atom_id res chain seq x y z
N MET A 1 -18.80 -7.50 2.96
CA MET A 1 -18.29 -6.83 1.75
C MET A 1 -16.90 -6.31 2.00
N SER A 2 -16.02 -6.43 1.03
CA SER A 2 -14.63 -5.98 1.20
C SER A 2 -14.48 -4.51 0.84
N GLN A 3 -13.55 -3.85 1.52
CA GLN A 3 -13.11 -2.52 1.15
C GLN A 3 -11.87 -2.64 0.26
N THR A 4 -11.97 -2.17 -0.97
CA THR A 4 -10.84 -2.12 -1.90
C THR A 4 -10.08 -0.82 -1.69
N VAL A 5 -8.75 -0.92 -1.62
CA VAL A 5 -7.86 0.21 -1.35
C VAL A 5 -6.71 0.19 -2.34
N GLN A 6 -6.41 1.35 -2.91
CA GLN A 6 -5.21 1.53 -3.71
C GLN A 6 -4.25 2.43 -2.95
N VAL A 7 -3.00 2.01 -2.82
CA VAL A 7 -1.95 2.84 -2.22
C VAL A 7 -0.85 3.04 -3.26
N VAL A 8 -0.56 4.29 -3.59
CA VAL A 8 0.50 4.63 -4.54
C VAL A 8 1.68 5.22 -3.79
N PHE A 9 2.86 4.65 -4.06
CA PHE A 9 4.13 5.13 -3.52
C PHE A 9 4.89 5.82 -4.65
N PRO A 10 4.87 7.16 -4.72
CA PRO A 10 5.65 7.87 -5.74
C PRO A 10 7.12 7.91 -5.31
N CYS A 11 7.94 7.07 -5.92
CA CYS A 11 9.35 6.95 -5.55
C CYS A 11 10.23 7.89 -6.36
N THR A 12 11.35 8.30 -5.76
CA THR A 12 12.38 9.02 -6.48
C THR A 12 13.04 8.11 -7.51
N GLU A 13 13.66 8.68 -8.51
CA GLU A 13 14.25 7.95 -9.64
C GLU A 13 15.14 6.80 -9.16
N GLY A 14 14.86 5.60 -9.67
CA GLY A 14 15.63 4.40 -9.37
C GLY A 14 15.28 3.71 -8.05
N GLN A 15 14.39 4.28 -7.23
CA GLN A 15 14.08 3.73 -5.92
C GLN A 15 12.91 2.73 -5.91
N GLY A 16 12.13 2.68 -7.00
CA GLY A 16 10.98 1.79 -7.07
C GLY A 16 11.32 0.32 -6.89
N ALA A 17 12.38 -0.15 -7.55
CA ALA A 17 12.81 -1.55 -7.47
C ALA A 17 13.22 -1.93 -6.03
N GLY A 18 13.90 -1.02 -5.33
CA GLY A 18 14.29 -1.24 -3.94
C GLY A 18 13.08 -1.33 -3.02
N LEU A 19 12.08 -0.49 -3.25
CA LEU A 19 10.84 -0.54 -2.48
C LEU A 19 10.12 -1.87 -2.71
N VAL A 20 9.99 -2.32 -3.96
CA VAL A 20 9.35 -3.60 -4.28
C VAL A 20 10.06 -4.75 -3.54
N ALA A 21 11.39 -4.73 -3.53
CA ALA A 21 12.16 -5.74 -2.81
C ALA A 21 11.89 -5.70 -1.30
N ALA A 22 11.81 -4.51 -0.72
CA ALA A 22 11.52 -4.32 0.70
C ALA A 22 10.10 -4.77 1.05
N LEU A 23 9.14 -4.55 0.16
CA LEU A 23 7.74 -4.94 0.39
C LEU A 23 7.58 -6.47 0.51
N LYS A 24 8.47 -7.23 -0.09
CA LYS A 24 8.42 -8.68 0.03
C LYS A 24 8.44 -9.14 1.49
N SER A 25 9.23 -8.47 2.32
CA SER A 25 9.28 -8.76 3.77
C SER A 25 8.19 -8.01 4.54
N ALA A 26 8.00 -6.74 4.23
CA ALA A 26 7.07 -5.88 4.97
C ALA A 26 5.62 -6.37 4.85
N LEU A 27 5.22 -6.89 3.69
CA LEU A 27 3.84 -7.31 3.46
C LEU A 27 3.46 -8.60 4.17
N VAL A 28 4.43 -9.34 4.72
CA VAL A 28 4.12 -10.49 5.58
C VAL A 28 3.28 -10.03 6.77
N GLU A 29 3.69 -8.94 7.42
CA GLU A 29 2.94 -8.37 8.54
C GLU A 29 1.61 -7.76 8.08
N THR A 30 1.59 -7.12 6.93
CA THR A 30 0.38 -6.55 6.37
C THR A 30 -0.68 -7.63 6.15
N ARG A 31 -0.29 -8.75 5.55
CA ARG A 31 -1.20 -9.85 5.25
C ARG A 31 -1.71 -10.54 6.52
N ALA A 32 -0.97 -10.44 7.61
CA ALA A 32 -1.37 -10.99 8.90
C ALA A 32 -2.18 -10.02 9.75
N PHE A 33 -2.31 -8.75 9.31
CA PHE A 33 -3.02 -7.75 10.07
C PHE A 33 -4.53 -8.03 10.06
N GLU A 34 -5.19 -7.74 11.19
CA GLU A 34 -6.63 -8.00 11.33
C GLU A 34 -7.42 -7.32 10.21
N GLY A 35 -8.23 -8.10 9.53
CA GLY A 35 -9.09 -7.63 8.45
C GLY A 35 -8.46 -7.61 7.08
N CYS A 36 -7.15 -7.82 6.98
CA CYS A 36 -6.50 -7.87 5.67
C CYS A 36 -6.87 -9.16 4.94
N GLU A 37 -7.44 -9.04 3.75
CA GLU A 37 -7.86 -10.17 2.93
C GLU A 37 -6.88 -10.48 1.81
N SER A 38 -6.33 -9.43 1.17
CA SER A 38 -5.35 -9.62 0.12
C SER A 38 -4.55 -8.34 -0.12
N VAL A 39 -3.32 -8.51 -0.59
CA VAL A 39 -2.47 -7.42 -1.04
C VAL A 39 -1.71 -7.89 -2.27
N GLU A 40 -1.80 -7.11 -3.34
CA GLU A 40 -1.06 -7.34 -4.57
C GLU A 40 -0.16 -6.14 -4.83
N VAL A 41 1.02 -6.40 -5.39
CA VAL A 41 2.02 -5.35 -5.66
C VAL A 41 2.17 -5.18 -7.16
N TYR A 42 2.11 -3.94 -7.61
CA TYR A 42 2.28 -3.58 -9.01
C TYR A 42 3.26 -2.43 -9.12
N THR A 43 3.92 -2.35 -10.26
CA THR A 43 4.61 -1.12 -10.66
C THR A 43 3.99 -0.67 -11.97
N ASP A 44 3.98 0.64 -12.19
CA ASP A 44 3.49 1.20 -13.45
C ASP A 44 4.44 0.73 -14.56
N ALA A 45 3.89 0.10 -15.61
CA ALA A 45 4.69 -0.47 -16.68
C ALA A 45 5.53 0.57 -17.43
N ASP A 46 5.04 1.81 -17.46
CA ASP A 46 5.71 2.92 -18.15
C ASP A 46 6.48 3.84 -17.20
N ALA A 47 6.30 3.65 -15.89
CA ALA A 47 6.95 4.47 -14.87
C ALA A 47 7.26 3.59 -13.65
N PRO A 48 8.34 2.79 -13.68
CA PRO A 48 8.59 1.75 -12.66
C PRO A 48 8.87 2.28 -11.25
N ASP A 49 9.08 3.58 -11.09
CA ASP A 49 9.21 4.18 -9.76
C ASP A 49 7.86 4.55 -9.15
N ARG A 50 6.77 4.28 -9.85
CA ARG A 50 5.43 4.40 -9.31
C ARG A 50 4.96 3.01 -8.86
N VAL A 51 5.09 2.76 -7.55
CA VAL A 51 4.74 1.46 -6.96
C VAL A 51 3.32 1.52 -6.41
N VAL A 52 2.52 0.51 -6.72
CA VAL A 52 1.10 0.47 -6.38
C VAL A 52 0.79 -0.80 -5.59
N LEU A 53 0.12 -0.64 -4.46
CA LEU A 53 -0.48 -1.75 -3.74
C LEU A 53 -1.98 -1.75 -4.02
N TRP A 54 -2.50 -2.91 -4.37
CA TRP A 54 -3.92 -3.14 -4.55
C TRP A 54 -4.36 -4.05 -3.42
N GLU A 55 -5.18 -3.52 -2.50
CA GLU A 55 -5.47 -4.19 -1.25
C GLU A 55 -6.96 -4.40 -1.05
N LYS A 56 -7.31 -5.47 -0.33
CA LYS A 56 -8.67 -5.68 0.14
C LYS A 56 -8.63 -5.95 1.64
N PHE A 57 -9.43 -5.19 2.36
CA PHE A 57 -9.65 -5.36 3.80
C PHE A 57 -11.13 -5.66 4.02
N ALA A 58 -11.44 -6.34 5.11
CA ALA A 58 -12.84 -6.66 5.43
C ALA A 58 -13.67 -5.38 5.52
N GLU A 59 -13.12 -4.35 6.18
CA GLU A 59 -13.78 -3.06 6.31
C GLU A 59 -12.76 -1.91 6.22
N ARG A 60 -13.23 -0.73 5.88
CA ARG A 60 -12.38 0.47 5.82
C ARG A 60 -11.67 0.73 7.15
N ALA A 61 -12.39 0.54 8.27
CA ALA A 61 -11.81 0.74 9.60
C ALA A 61 -10.60 -0.15 9.85
N ASN A 62 -10.56 -1.35 9.29
CA ASN A 62 -9.42 -2.24 9.39
C ASN A 62 -8.18 -1.64 8.71
N HIS A 63 -8.37 -1.06 7.53
CA HIS A 63 -7.25 -0.43 6.83
C HIS A 63 -6.78 0.84 7.55
N GLU A 64 -7.72 1.62 8.08
CA GLU A 64 -7.37 2.82 8.83
C GLU A 64 -6.55 2.47 10.08
N ALA A 65 -6.94 1.40 10.79
CA ALA A 65 -6.18 0.90 11.93
C ALA A 65 -4.79 0.40 11.53
N TYR A 66 -4.71 -0.28 10.37
CA TYR A 66 -3.44 -0.74 9.83
C TYR A 66 -2.51 0.44 9.53
N MET A 67 -3.01 1.49 8.89
CA MET A 67 -2.20 2.67 8.58
C MET A 67 -1.75 3.40 9.83
N ALA A 68 -2.60 3.47 10.86
CA ALA A 68 -2.23 4.05 12.15
C ALA A 68 -1.08 3.27 12.78
N TRP A 69 -1.14 1.95 12.72
CA TRP A 69 -0.08 1.08 13.23
C TRP A 69 1.23 1.28 12.48
N ARG A 70 1.18 1.37 11.15
CA ARG A 70 2.39 1.62 10.35
C ARG A 70 3.00 2.98 10.65
N THR A 71 2.17 3.99 10.86
CA THR A 71 2.64 5.33 11.24
C THR A 71 3.34 5.29 12.60
N GLU A 72 2.73 4.64 13.58
CA GLU A 72 3.30 4.48 14.92
C GLU A 72 4.63 3.75 14.91
N THR A 73 4.76 2.73 14.07
CA THR A 73 5.98 1.92 14.00
C THR A 73 7.07 2.54 13.12
N GLY A 74 6.82 3.73 12.56
CA GLY A 74 7.84 4.51 11.84
C GLY A 74 8.03 4.14 10.38
N LEU A 75 7.11 3.40 9.77
CA LEU A 75 7.26 3.02 8.36
C LEU A 75 7.32 4.23 7.44
N LEU A 76 6.45 5.21 7.67
CA LEU A 76 6.41 6.40 6.80
C LEU A 76 7.69 7.22 6.91
N GLU A 77 8.26 7.31 8.11
CA GLU A 77 9.54 8.00 8.31
C GLU A 77 10.68 7.27 7.59
N MET A 78 10.65 5.94 7.61
CA MET A 78 11.65 5.11 6.95
C MET A 78 11.57 5.27 5.43
N LEU A 79 10.36 5.44 4.88
CA LEU A 79 10.15 5.58 3.44
C LEU A 79 10.36 7.00 2.93
N ALA A 80 10.29 8.01 3.79
CA ALA A 80 10.36 9.42 3.37
C ALA A 80 11.54 9.72 2.43
N PRO A 81 12.77 9.21 2.66
CA PRO A 81 13.90 9.52 1.78
C PRO A 81 13.75 8.98 0.36
N ILE A 82 12.93 7.97 0.14
CA ILE A 82 12.79 7.37 -1.19
C ILE A 82 11.51 7.82 -1.92
N LEU A 83 10.65 8.60 -1.24
CA LEU A 83 9.41 9.09 -1.83
C LEU A 83 9.57 10.52 -2.34
N THR A 84 8.86 10.84 -3.43
CA THR A 84 8.81 12.20 -3.96
C THR A 84 7.74 13.04 -3.26
N GLY A 85 6.87 12.41 -2.51
CA GLY A 85 5.76 13.07 -1.82
C GLY A 85 5.01 12.08 -0.94
N GLU A 86 3.81 12.46 -0.54
CA GLU A 86 3.00 11.61 0.33
C GLU A 86 2.44 10.39 -0.41
N LEU A 87 2.13 9.34 0.35
CA LEU A 87 1.40 8.20 -0.16
C LEU A 87 0.03 8.68 -0.66
N GLN A 88 -0.40 8.12 -1.78
CA GLN A 88 -1.72 8.41 -2.33
C GLN A 88 -2.61 7.22 -2.03
N ILE A 89 -3.58 7.40 -1.13
CA ILE A 89 -4.49 6.35 -0.69
C ILE A 89 -5.88 6.64 -1.23
N THR A 90 -6.44 5.66 -1.94
CA THR A 90 -7.80 5.78 -2.49
C THR A 90 -8.63 4.59 -2.02
N TYR A 91 -9.79 4.88 -1.43
CA TYR A 91 -10.78 3.87 -1.08
C TYR A 91 -11.80 3.81 -2.21
N PHE A 92 -12.11 2.62 -2.68
CA PHE A 92 -13.05 2.43 -3.78
C PHE A 92 -14.36 1.84 -3.28
N THR A 93 -15.45 2.32 -3.84
CA THR A 93 -16.77 1.72 -3.63
C THR A 93 -16.96 0.67 -4.73
N ASP A 94 -17.30 -0.54 -4.32
CA ASP A 94 -17.53 -1.63 -5.25
C ASP A 94 -18.92 -1.51 -5.90
N HIS A 95 -19.02 -1.91 -7.17
CA HIS A 95 -20.28 -1.94 -7.92
C HIS A 95 -20.45 -3.33 -8.53
N PRO A 96 -20.72 -4.35 -7.70
CA PRO A 96 -20.74 -5.73 -8.15
C PRO A 96 -21.90 -6.10 -9.07
N ASP A 97 -22.87 -5.21 -9.20
CA ASP A 97 -24.05 -5.40 -10.06
C ASP A 97 -23.83 -4.99 -11.52
N ILE A 98 -22.64 -4.48 -11.84
CA ILE A 98 -22.30 -4.05 -13.20
C ILE A 98 -21.45 -5.10 -13.91
#